data_3dff302f454a69cbab4223136172b1d3
#
_entry.id   3dff302f454a69cbab4223136172b1d3
#
_cell.length_a   1.000
_cell.length_b   1.000
_cell.length_c   1.000
_cell.angle_alpha   90.00
_cell.angle_beta   90.00
_cell.angle_gamma   90.00
#
_symmetry.space_group_name_H-M   'P 1'
#
loop_
_entity.id
_entity.type
_entity.pdbx_description
1 polymer ?
#
loop_
_entity_poly.entity_id
_entity_poly.type
_entity_poly.pdbx_seq_one_letter_code
_entity_poly.pdbx_strand_id
1 'polypeptide(L)'
;RQMCIRDSSYYGAYRMTNYLLDMGHREIAYVGTLLATGSITDRYLGYTKSLMEHGVAVREDWTIPDRDIQTGKIDMDRLLQLPKEMPTAFVCNCDLTASFLIRRLHEHGYRVPEDISVVGYDNYLFPGLCDVAITTYEVDMKEMARQTVHTLIKKMAGEPYRQGICIVEGHMVTKDSVKARKNMG
;
A
#
# COMPACT_ATOMS: atom_id res chain seq x y z
N ARG A 1 22.32 13.23 14.84
CA ARG A 1 21.21 12.26 14.65
C ARG A 1 20.14 12.94 13.80
N GLN A 2 19.78 12.33 12.68
CA GLN A 2 18.70 12.84 11.85
C GLN A 2 17.35 12.59 12.55
N MET A 3 16.50 13.60 12.57
CA MET A 3 15.10 13.44 12.91
C MET A 3 14.37 12.98 11.65
N CYS A 4 13.53 11.97 11.78
CA CYS A 4 12.72 11.43 10.69
C CYS A 4 11.24 11.50 11.08
N ILE A 5 10.45 12.29 10.35
CA ILE A 5 9.00 12.27 10.44
C ILE A 5 8.52 11.46 9.23
N ARG A 6 7.75 10.41 9.48
CA ARG A 6 7.26 9.52 8.44
C ARG A 6 5.86 8.98 8.77
N ASP A 7 5.19 8.46 7.77
CA ASP A 7 3.94 7.74 7.93
C ASP A 7 4.14 6.39 8.64
N SER A 8 3.04 5.77 9.03
CA SER A 8 3.02 4.43 9.61
C SER A 8 2.94 3.34 8.53
N SER A 9 3.88 3.33 7.57
CA SER A 9 3.87 2.44 6.40
C SER A 9 3.59 0.97 6.73
N TYR A 10 4.28 0.43 7.74
CA TYR A 10 4.07 -0.94 8.21
C TYR A 10 2.63 -1.16 8.73
N TYR A 11 2.18 -0.29 9.63
CA TYR A 11 0.87 -0.43 10.28
C TYR A 11 -0.29 -0.21 9.31
N GLY A 12 -0.15 0.76 8.40
CA GLY A 12 -1.15 1.03 7.38
C GLY A 12 -1.37 -0.17 6.46
N ALA A 13 -0.30 -0.76 5.94
CA ALA A 13 -0.39 -1.96 5.10
C ALA A 13 -0.92 -3.18 5.87
N TYR A 14 -0.53 -3.34 7.14
CA TYR A 14 -1.09 -4.36 8.03
C TYR A 14 -2.62 -4.21 8.16
N ARG A 15 -3.12 -2.99 8.38
CA ARG A 15 -4.57 -2.73 8.47
C ARG A 15 -5.30 -2.99 7.16
N MET A 16 -4.73 -2.58 6.03
CA MET A 16 -5.34 -2.80 4.71
C MET A 16 -5.42 -4.30 4.38
N THR A 17 -4.39 -5.07 4.77
CA THR A 17 -4.38 -6.53 4.59
C THR A 17 -5.41 -7.22 5.50
N ASN A 18 -5.49 -6.80 6.78
CA ASN A 18 -6.54 -7.29 7.69
C ASN A 18 -7.93 -7.02 7.13
N TYR A 19 -8.16 -5.84 6.59
CA TYR A 19 -9.45 -5.50 5.97
C TYR A 19 -9.82 -6.48 4.85
N LEU A 20 -8.88 -6.84 3.96
CA LEU A 20 -9.14 -7.85 2.92
C LEU A 20 -9.42 -9.24 3.53
N LEU A 21 -8.72 -9.62 4.59
CA LEU A 21 -8.94 -10.88 5.30
C LEU A 21 -10.32 -10.91 5.97
N ASP A 22 -10.76 -9.79 6.57
CA ASP A 22 -12.09 -9.62 7.16
C ASP A 22 -13.20 -9.67 6.09
N MET A 23 -12.90 -9.19 4.88
CA MET A 23 -13.78 -9.30 3.70
C MET A 23 -13.80 -10.71 3.08
N GLY A 24 -13.11 -11.70 3.70
CA GLY A 24 -13.13 -13.12 3.32
C GLY A 24 -12.07 -13.53 2.30
N HIS A 25 -11.15 -12.63 1.91
CA HIS A 25 -10.04 -12.99 1.03
C HIS A 25 -8.98 -13.81 1.79
N ARG A 26 -8.42 -14.84 1.14
CA ARG A 26 -7.32 -15.66 1.67
C ARG A 26 -6.17 -15.78 0.66
N GLU A 27 -6.47 -15.53 -0.60
CA GLU A 27 -5.54 -15.51 -1.72
C GLU A 27 -5.24 -14.06 -2.04
N ILE A 28 -4.21 -13.49 -1.41
CA ILE A 28 -3.88 -12.06 -1.45
C ILE A 28 -2.44 -11.90 -1.93
N ALA A 29 -2.23 -11.13 -3.00
CA ALA A 29 -0.91 -10.80 -3.53
C ALA A 29 -0.47 -9.39 -3.11
N TYR A 30 0.84 -9.14 -3.16
CA TYR A 30 1.43 -7.82 -2.92
C TYR A 30 2.06 -7.27 -4.20
N VAL A 31 1.85 -5.97 -4.46
CA VAL A 31 2.49 -5.28 -5.59
C VAL A 31 3.38 -4.16 -5.08
N GLY A 32 4.68 -4.34 -5.27
CA GLY A 32 5.70 -3.39 -4.85
C GLY A 32 7.09 -4.00 -4.89
N THR A 33 8.07 -3.26 -5.42
CA THR A 33 9.46 -3.71 -5.50
C THR A 33 10.13 -3.60 -4.14
N LEU A 34 10.44 -4.75 -3.53
CA LEU A 34 11.13 -4.80 -2.24
C LEU A 34 12.51 -4.15 -2.34
N LEU A 35 12.92 -3.49 -1.27
CA LEU A 35 14.19 -2.77 -1.13
C LEU A 35 14.38 -1.55 -2.04
N ALA A 36 13.43 -1.23 -2.92
CA ALA A 36 13.48 0.01 -3.71
C ALA A 36 13.36 1.26 -2.81
N THR A 37 12.55 1.18 -1.75
CA THR A 37 12.50 2.18 -0.67
C THR A 37 12.20 1.50 0.67
N GLY A 38 12.57 2.14 1.79
CA GLY A 38 12.24 1.63 3.12
C GLY A 38 10.73 1.53 3.34
N SER A 39 9.94 2.50 2.87
CA SER A 39 8.49 2.49 3.03
C SER A 39 7.80 1.33 2.29
N ILE A 40 8.26 0.98 1.08
CA ILE A 40 7.71 -0.18 0.34
C ILE A 40 8.01 -1.48 1.10
N THR A 41 9.22 -1.61 1.62
CA THR A 41 9.62 -2.79 2.42
C THR A 41 8.83 -2.85 3.73
N ASP A 42 8.65 -1.74 4.43
CA ASP A 42 7.83 -1.67 5.65
C ASP A 42 6.37 -2.07 5.35
N ARG A 43 5.79 -1.63 4.24
CA ARG A 43 4.43 -2.02 3.79
C ARG A 43 4.34 -3.52 3.52
N TYR A 44 5.33 -4.09 2.85
CA TYR A 44 5.40 -5.54 2.65
C TYR A 44 5.47 -6.33 3.96
N LEU A 45 6.27 -5.87 4.93
CA LEU A 45 6.35 -6.51 6.25
C LEU A 45 5.02 -6.42 7.02
N GLY A 46 4.27 -5.32 6.88
CA GLY A 46 2.92 -5.20 7.43
C GLY A 46 1.95 -6.19 6.78
N TYR A 47 1.98 -6.33 5.45
CA TYR A 47 1.22 -7.33 4.70
C TYR A 47 1.54 -8.76 5.15
N THR A 48 2.82 -9.13 5.20
CA THR A 48 3.24 -10.48 5.59
C THR A 48 2.85 -10.82 7.02
N LYS A 49 3.01 -9.88 7.95
CA LYS A 49 2.57 -10.08 9.35
C LYS A 49 1.08 -10.37 9.43
N SER A 50 0.25 -9.60 8.74
CA SER A 50 -1.20 -9.81 8.72
C SER A 50 -1.57 -11.21 8.22
N LEU A 51 -0.98 -11.67 7.11
CA LEU A 51 -1.20 -13.02 6.59
C LEU A 51 -0.78 -14.09 7.60
N MET A 52 0.40 -13.95 8.21
CA MET A 52 0.92 -14.91 9.19
C MET A 52 0.00 -15.05 10.41
N GLU A 53 -0.52 -13.94 10.95
CA GLU A 53 -1.44 -13.95 12.10
C GLU A 53 -2.78 -14.64 11.78
N HIS A 54 -3.17 -14.66 10.50
CA HIS A 54 -4.38 -15.34 10.04
C HIS A 54 -4.12 -16.75 9.46
N GLY A 55 -2.90 -17.27 9.60
CA GLY A 55 -2.53 -18.62 9.11
C GLY A 55 -2.51 -18.73 7.58
N VAL A 56 -2.39 -17.61 6.87
CA VAL A 56 -2.31 -17.55 5.40
C VAL A 56 -0.84 -17.55 4.98
N ALA A 57 -0.47 -18.47 4.09
CA ALA A 57 0.91 -18.55 3.59
C ALA A 57 1.24 -17.38 2.66
N VAL A 58 2.42 -16.79 2.86
CA VAL A 58 2.99 -15.83 1.92
C VAL A 58 3.56 -16.58 0.71
N ARG A 59 3.16 -16.20 -0.49
CA ARG A 59 3.63 -16.80 -1.74
C ARG A 59 4.62 -15.86 -2.43
N GLU A 60 5.80 -16.36 -2.79
CA GLU A 60 6.82 -15.56 -3.49
C GLU A 60 6.36 -15.12 -4.88
N ASP A 61 5.65 -15.98 -5.61
CA ASP A 61 5.10 -15.71 -6.94
C ASP A 61 3.97 -14.67 -6.92
N TRP A 62 3.48 -14.29 -5.75
CA TRP A 62 2.52 -13.21 -5.53
C TRP A 62 3.15 -11.92 -5.00
N THR A 63 4.46 -11.80 -5.03
CA THR A 63 5.17 -10.55 -4.76
C THR A 63 5.65 -9.96 -6.09
N ILE A 64 4.88 -9.01 -6.61
CA ILE A 64 5.01 -8.49 -7.98
C ILE A 64 5.75 -7.15 -7.94
N PRO A 65 6.88 -7.00 -8.66
CA PRO A 65 7.60 -5.74 -8.72
C PRO A 65 6.86 -4.69 -9.56
N ASP A 66 6.98 -3.42 -9.18
CA ASP A 66 6.36 -2.27 -9.85
C ASP A 66 7.39 -1.24 -10.37
N ARG A 67 8.63 -1.33 -9.92
CA ARG A 67 9.70 -0.37 -10.26
C ARG A 67 11.08 -1.01 -10.26
N ASP A 68 12.00 -0.33 -10.93
CA ASP A 68 13.40 -0.72 -10.91
C ASP A 68 14.01 -0.47 -9.52
N ILE A 69 14.71 -1.48 -8.99
CA ILE A 69 15.25 -1.44 -7.63
C ILE A 69 16.40 -0.43 -7.47
N GLN A 70 17.17 -0.17 -8.52
CA GLN A 70 18.34 0.71 -8.46
C GLN A 70 17.97 2.17 -8.64
N THR A 71 17.09 2.44 -9.59
CA THR A 71 16.71 3.81 -9.95
C THR A 71 15.43 4.28 -9.26
N GLY A 72 14.62 3.37 -8.69
CA GLY A 72 13.30 3.64 -8.15
C GLY A 72 12.26 4.02 -9.22
N LYS A 73 12.64 4.01 -10.52
CA LYS A 73 11.75 4.37 -11.62
C LYS A 73 10.66 3.34 -11.79
N ILE A 74 9.41 3.80 -11.81
CA ILE A 74 8.24 2.97 -12.08
C ILE A 74 8.30 2.49 -13.53
N ASP A 75 8.19 1.19 -13.75
CA ASP A 75 8.19 0.54 -15.05
C ASP A 75 7.13 -0.58 -15.05
N MET A 76 5.88 -0.16 -15.07
CA MET A 76 4.73 -1.06 -14.91
C MET A 76 4.54 -1.96 -16.14
N ASP A 77 4.84 -1.47 -17.33
CA ASP A 77 4.64 -2.25 -18.57
C ASP A 77 5.56 -3.46 -18.62
N ARG A 78 6.77 -3.32 -18.09
CA ARG A 78 7.78 -4.41 -18.06
C ARG A 78 7.68 -5.28 -16.82
N LEU A 79 7.45 -4.69 -15.64
CA LEU A 79 7.59 -5.37 -14.34
C LEU A 79 6.28 -5.92 -13.81
N LEU A 80 5.14 -5.26 -14.08
CA LEU A 80 3.84 -5.72 -13.61
C LEU A 80 3.34 -6.89 -14.46
N GLN A 81 3.79 -8.08 -14.13
CA GLN A 81 3.30 -9.33 -14.72
C GLN A 81 2.26 -9.96 -13.81
N LEU A 82 1.07 -10.22 -14.35
CA LEU A 82 0.03 -10.94 -13.60
C LEU A 82 0.49 -12.38 -13.34
N PRO A 83 0.28 -12.91 -12.13
CA PRO A 83 0.67 -14.28 -11.79
C PRO A 83 -0.17 -15.29 -12.58
N LYS A 84 0.38 -16.50 -12.82
CA LYS A 84 -0.35 -17.57 -13.52
C LYS A 84 -1.59 -18.03 -12.76
N GLU A 85 -1.47 -18.16 -11.43
CA GLU A 85 -2.58 -18.38 -10.54
C GLU A 85 -3.00 -17.03 -9.96
N MET A 86 -4.19 -16.58 -10.34
CA MET A 86 -4.67 -15.27 -9.93
C MET A 86 -5.13 -15.28 -8.47
N PRO A 87 -4.65 -14.33 -7.66
CA PRO A 87 -5.19 -14.12 -6.32
C PRO A 87 -6.59 -13.51 -6.40
N THR A 88 -7.27 -13.47 -5.29
CA THR A 88 -8.60 -12.86 -5.18
C THR A 88 -8.55 -11.38 -4.77
N ALA A 89 -7.38 -10.96 -4.26
CA ALA A 89 -7.14 -9.57 -3.90
C ALA A 89 -5.67 -9.18 -4.03
N PHE A 90 -5.42 -7.89 -4.19
CA PHE A 90 -4.09 -7.30 -4.21
C PHE A 90 -3.95 -6.18 -3.19
N VAL A 91 -2.81 -6.17 -2.49
CA VAL A 91 -2.32 -5.05 -1.70
C VAL A 91 -1.24 -4.33 -2.50
N CYS A 92 -1.51 -3.12 -2.94
CA CYS A 92 -0.55 -2.31 -3.69
C CYS A 92 0.22 -1.36 -2.77
N ASN A 93 1.49 -1.16 -3.06
CA ASN A 93 2.33 -0.25 -2.26
C ASN A 93 1.89 1.22 -2.32
N CYS A 94 1.17 1.64 -3.37
CA CYS A 94 0.58 2.97 -3.48
C CYS A 94 -0.61 2.99 -4.45
N ASP A 95 -1.40 4.05 -4.44
CA ASP A 95 -2.58 4.21 -5.30
C ASP A 95 -2.21 4.28 -6.79
N LEU A 96 -1.06 4.87 -7.12
CA LEU A 96 -0.59 4.91 -8.50
C LEU A 96 -0.33 3.49 -9.03
N THR A 97 0.34 2.64 -8.24
CA THR A 97 0.55 1.23 -8.58
C THR A 97 -0.79 0.49 -8.68
N ALA A 98 -1.72 0.76 -7.77
CA ALA A 98 -3.06 0.17 -7.81
C ALA A 98 -3.83 0.56 -9.08
N SER A 99 -3.76 1.82 -9.52
CA SER A 99 -4.42 2.27 -10.75
C SER A 99 -3.88 1.57 -12.00
N PHE A 100 -2.58 1.38 -12.10
CA PHE A 100 -1.96 0.62 -13.19
C PHE A 100 -2.36 -0.86 -13.16
N LEU A 101 -2.37 -1.46 -11.96
CA LEU A 101 -2.82 -2.84 -11.78
C LEU A 101 -4.27 -3.01 -12.24
N ILE A 102 -5.18 -2.13 -11.83
CA ILE A 102 -6.60 -2.17 -12.21
C ILE A 102 -6.74 -2.11 -13.74
N ARG A 103 -6.03 -1.19 -14.39
CA ARG A 103 -6.00 -1.14 -15.86
C ARG A 103 -5.51 -2.45 -16.46
N ARG A 104 -4.42 -3.03 -15.95
CA ARG A 104 -3.88 -4.30 -16.43
C ARG A 104 -4.87 -5.46 -16.23
N LEU A 105 -5.58 -5.48 -15.09
CA LEU A 105 -6.63 -6.46 -14.82
C LEU A 105 -7.78 -6.34 -15.85
N HIS A 106 -8.25 -5.13 -16.15
CA HIS A 106 -9.28 -4.88 -17.14
C HIS A 106 -8.85 -5.34 -18.55
N GLU A 107 -7.60 -5.08 -18.94
CA GLU A 107 -7.02 -5.54 -20.22
C GLU A 107 -7.04 -7.08 -20.35
N HIS A 108 -7.00 -7.80 -19.22
CA HIS A 108 -7.07 -9.27 -19.16
C HIS A 108 -8.47 -9.81 -18.86
N GLY A 109 -9.50 -8.95 -18.87
CA GLY A 109 -10.90 -9.33 -18.70
C GLY A 109 -11.37 -9.48 -17.26
N TYR A 110 -10.56 -9.13 -16.25
CA TYR A 110 -10.96 -9.12 -14.84
C TYR A 110 -11.62 -7.80 -14.47
N ARG A 111 -12.69 -7.84 -13.72
CA ARG A 111 -13.40 -6.67 -13.18
C ARG A 111 -13.00 -6.41 -11.73
N VAL A 112 -12.85 -5.14 -11.39
CA VAL A 112 -12.58 -4.70 -10.01
C VAL A 112 -13.79 -3.87 -9.56
N PRO A 113 -14.46 -4.26 -8.46
CA PRO A 113 -14.11 -5.29 -7.47
C PRO A 113 -14.75 -6.67 -7.72
N GLU A 114 -15.51 -6.90 -8.79
CA GLU A 114 -16.37 -8.07 -8.96
C GLU A 114 -15.60 -9.39 -8.94
N ASP A 115 -14.50 -9.45 -9.66
CA ASP A 115 -13.67 -10.65 -9.80
C ASP A 115 -12.46 -10.59 -8.87
N ILE A 116 -11.83 -9.42 -8.73
CA ILE A 116 -10.61 -9.18 -7.95
C ILE A 116 -10.74 -7.87 -7.15
N SER A 117 -10.42 -7.93 -5.87
CA SER A 117 -10.35 -6.74 -5.01
C SER A 117 -8.95 -6.13 -5.01
N VAL A 118 -8.86 -4.79 -4.94
CA VAL A 118 -7.58 -4.07 -4.93
C VAL A 118 -7.60 -3.02 -3.83
N VAL A 119 -6.54 -2.96 -3.01
CA VAL A 119 -6.31 -1.87 -2.08
C VAL A 119 -5.02 -1.14 -2.40
N GLY A 120 -5.02 0.18 -2.21
CA GLY A 120 -3.89 1.05 -2.42
C GLY A 120 -3.31 1.61 -1.13
N TYR A 121 -2.50 2.67 -1.27
CA TYR A 121 -1.86 3.40 -0.17
C TYR A 121 -1.61 4.85 -0.60
N ASP A 122 -1.63 5.79 0.31
CA ASP A 122 -1.39 7.24 0.25
C ASP A 122 -2.66 8.09 0.12
N ASN A 123 -3.75 7.59 -0.44
CA ASN A 123 -4.95 8.34 -0.87
C ASN A 123 -4.58 9.54 -1.78
N TYR A 124 -3.62 9.32 -2.64
CA TYR A 124 -3.09 10.35 -3.54
C TYR A 124 -3.06 9.84 -4.99
N LEU A 125 -4.10 10.20 -5.74
CA LEU A 125 -4.21 9.88 -7.15
C LEU A 125 -4.80 11.07 -7.91
N PHE A 126 -4.20 11.42 -9.05
CA PHE A 126 -4.76 12.46 -9.91
C PHE A 126 -6.11 12.03 -10.48
N PRO A 127 -7.09 12.94 -10.52
CA PRO A 127 -8.40 12.64 -11.13
C PRO A 127 -8.27 12.09 -12.55
N GLY A 128 -9.04 11.04 -12.87
CA GLY A 128 -9.08 10.43 -14.20
C GLY A 128 -7.99 9.39 -14.48
N LEU A 129 -7.11 9.07 -13.53
CA LEU A 129 -6.11 8.00 -13.69
C LEU A 129 -6.69 6.60 -13.45
N CYS A 130 -7.80 6.50 -12.74
CA CYS A 130 -8.50 5.24 -12.49
C CYS A 130 -10.00 5.47 -12.56
N ASP A 131 -10.72 4.53 -13.15
CA ASP A 131 -12.18 4.50 -13.27
C ASP A 131 -12.85 3.87 -12.04
N VAL A 132 -12.06 3.19 -11.19
CA VAL A 132 -12.52 2.62 -9.91
C VAL A 132 -11.99 3.46 -8.75
N ALA A 133 -12.86 3.82 -7.81
CA ALA A 133 -12.44 4.51 -6.59
C ALA A 133 -11.70 3.53 -5.66
N ILE A 134 -10.40 3.73 -5.49
CA ILE A 134 -9.51 2.79 -4.80
C ILE A 134 -9.65 2.93 -3.28
N THR A 135 -10.01 1.85 -2.58
CA THR A 135 -9.90 1.72 -1.12
C THR A 135 -8.43 1.81 -0.73
N THR A 136 -8.09 2.71 0.20
CA THR A 136 -6.70 3.07 0.44
C THR A 136 -6.44 3.43 1.91
N TYR A 137 -5.16 3.53 2.28
CA TYR A 137 -4.74 4.09 3.56
C TYR A 137 -4.25 5.52 3.35
N GLU A 138 -5.00 6.50 3.89
CA GLU A 138 -4.67 7.91 3.77
C GLU A 138 -3.57 8.28 4.75
N VAL A 139 -2.51 8.90 4.23
CA VAL A 139 -1.43 9.48 5.01
C VAL A 139 -1.79 10.90 5.42
N ASP A 140 -1.68 11.23 6.72
CA ASP A 140 -1.94 12.59 7.20
C ASP A 140 -0.78 13.54 6.86
N MET A 141 -0.76 13.95 5.59
CA MET A 141 0.24 14.87 5.05
C MET A 141 0.24 16.23 5.75
N LYS A 142 -0.93 16.67 6.25
CA LYS A 142 -1.05 17.97 6.95
C LYS A 142 -0.35 17.89 8.31
N GLU A 143 -0.58 16.84 9.06
CA GLU A 143 0.07 16.65 10.35
C GLU A 143 1.57 16.39 10.19
N MET A 144 1.99 15.62 9.18
CA MET A 144 3.41 15.46 8.85
C MET A 144 4.09 16.81 8.55
N ALA A 145 3.46 17.65 7.72
CA ALA A 145 3.96 18.98 7.40
C ALA A 145 4.02 19.87 8.64
N ARG A 146 2.95 19.90 9.45
CA ARG A 146 2.89 20.68 10.70
C ARG A 146 4.02 20.29 11.66
N GLN A 147 4.23 19.02 11.91
CA GLN A 147 5.30 18.54 12.79
C GLN A 147 6.69 18.85 12.25
N THR A 148 6.86 18.73 10.93
CA THR A 148 8.14 19.05 10.27
C THR A 148 8.49 20.53 10.45
N VAL A 149 7.57 21.43 10.13
CA VAL A 149 7.77 22.90 10.27
C VAL A 149 8.01 23.27 11.73
N HIS A 150 7.18 22.76 12.65
CA HIS A 150 7.34 23.04 14.09
C HIS A 150 8.73 22.65 14.61
N THR A 151 9.19 21.47 14.22
CA THR A 151 10.51 20.99 14.65
C THR A 151 11.65 21.75 14.02
N LEU A 152 11.51 22.16 12.74
CA LEU A 152 12.50 23.00 12.07
C LEU A 152 12.63 24.36 12.76
N ILE A 153 11.51 25.01 13.11
CA ILE A 153 11.50 26.30 13.82
C ILE A 153 12.24 26.15 15.17
N LYS A 154 11.92 25.14 15.98
CA LYS A 154 12.62 24.89 17.25
C LYS A 154 14.12 24.70 17.04
N LYS A 155 14.50 23.90 16.06
CA LYS A 155 15.92 23.67 15.74
C LYS A 155 16.64 24.97 15.34
N MET A 156 16.00 25.82 14.56
CA MET A 156 16.57 27.13 14.15
C MET A 156 16.68 28.09 15.32
N ALA A 157 15.74 28.07 16.28
CA ALA A 157 15.74 28.88 17.47
C ALA A 157 16.71 28.38 18.56
N GLY A 158 17.36 27.20 18.37
CA GLY A 158 18.21 26.61 19.38
C GLY A 158 17.42 25.99 20.55
N GLU A 159 16.10 25.81 20.39
CA GLU A 159 15.23 25.26 21.42
C GLU A 159 15.30 23.71 21.46
N PRO A 160 15.02 23.11 22.63
CA PRO A 160 14.91 21.67 22.71
C PRO A 160 13.80 21.12 21.81
N TYR A 161 14.11 20.08 21.02
CA TYR A 161 13.13 19.36 20.20
C TYR A 161 13.32 17.86 20.33
N ARG A 162 12.24 17.10 20.08
CA ARG A 162 12.27 15.63 20.10
C ARG A 162 13.17 15.12 18.97
N GLN A 163 14.18 14.35 19.33
CA GLN A 163 15.05 13.67 18.39
C GLN A 163 14.54 12.22 18.15
N GLY A 164 14.85 11.69 16.97
CA GLY A 164 14.52 10.31 16.59
C GLY A 164 13.37 10.23 15.59
N ILE A 165 12.73 9.06 15.52
CA ILE A 165 11.63 8.80 14.61
C ILE A 165 10.33 9.30 15.23
N CYS A 166 9.58 10.10 14.47
CA CYS A 166 8.21 10.49 14.76
C CYS A 166 7.31 9.85 13.70
N ILE A 167 6.40 8.99 14.12
CA ILE A 167 5.43 8.35 13.23
C ILE A 167 4.13 9.13 13.31
N VAL A 168 3.59 9.52 12.16
CA VAL A 168 2.26 10.11 12.01
C VAL A 168 1.34 9.02 11.49
N GLU A 169 0.30 8.72 12.25
CA GLU A 169 -0.70 7.73 11.84
C GLU A 169 -1.64 8.31 10.78
N GLY A 170 -1.98 7.48 9.82
CA GLY A 170 -3.04 7.72 8.86
C GLY A 170 -4.30 6.95 9.21
N HIS A 171 -5.23 6.90 8.28
CA HIS A 171 -6.48 6.15 8.43
C HIS A 171 -6.90 5.46 7.14
N MET A 172 -7.72 4.44 7.27
CA MET A 172 -8.28 3.73 6.12
C MET A 172 -9.46 4.51 5.53
N VAL A 173 -9.48 4.63 4.21
CA VAL A 173 -10.57 5.23 3.42
C VAL A 173 -11.15 4.14 2.52
N THR A 174 -12.32 3.63 2.91
CA THR A 174 -13.03 2.58 2.15
C THR A 174 -13.75 3.22 0.97
N LYS A 175 -13.59 2.62 -0.22
CA LYS A 175 -14.22 3.02 -1.47
C LYS A 175 -14.67 1.77 -2.24
N ASP A 176 -14.73 1.82 -3.57
CA ASP A 176 -15.43 0.85 -4.40
C ASP A 176 -14.58 -0.36 -4.88
N SER A 177 -13.26 -0.35 -4.65
CA SER A 177 -12.33 -1.35 -5.21
C SER A 177 -12.26 -2.68 -4.44
N VAL A 178 -13.10 -2.88 -3.41
CA VAL A 178 -13.12 -4.10 -2.59
C VAL A 178 -14.53 -4.65 -2.47
N LYS A 179 -14.67 -5.96 -2.66
CA LYS A 179 -15.93 -6.71 -2.51
C LYS A 179 -15.74 -7.88 -1.58
N ALA A 180 -16.68 -8.06 -0.64
CA ALA A 180 -16.66 -9.21 0.26
C ALA A 180 -16.80 -10.53 -0.52
N ARG A 181 -15.98 -11.52 -0.17
CA ARG A 181 -16.16 -12.90 -0.62
C ARG A 181 -17.05 -13.66 0.35
N LYS A 182 -18.06 -14.33 -0.21
CA LYS A 182 -18.80 -15.32 0.58
C LYS A 182 -17.83 -16.48 0.86
N ASN A 183 -17.58 -16.77 2.14
CA ASN A 183 -16.91 -18.00 2.52
C ASN A 183 -17.69 -19.16 1.88
N MET A 184 -17.08 -19.86 0.92
CA MET A 184 -17.54 -21.19 0.59
C MET A 184 -17.10 -22.07 1.77
N GLY A 185 -18.07 -22.36 2.66
CA GLY A 185 -17.91 -23.24 3.80
C GLY A 185 -17.55 -24.68 3.39
#